data_a4f674e7a0676bdaf79a6964097596bd
#
_entry.id   a4f674e7a0676bdaf79a6964097596bd
#
_cell.length_a   1.000
_cell.length_b   1.000
_cell.length_c   1.000
_cell.angle_alpha   90.00
_cell.angle_beta   90.00
_cell.angle_gamma   90.00
#
_symmetry.space_group_name_H-M   'P 1'
#
loop_
_entity.id
_entity.type
_entity.pdbx_description
1 polymer ?
#
loop_
_entity_poly.entity_id
_entity_poly.type
_entity_poly.pdbx_seq_one_letter_code
_entity_poly.pdbx_strand_id
1 'polypeptide(L)'
;MPAPLRDVPQEAVELIKSFEGIVDGDPRTVNLDAYLDPLGIWTIGWGHALRFRNRFLRGAADRGIARALYPGGITRAQAEALLRGDLVDFASNVQALAKVALSDAQFGALVSFAFNVGVAALAQSTLLRKLNARDFAGAADQFLVWNKGRKNGVLVELAGLTRRRRAERALFLGADWRKAERQPERGIEREVAMPVREVKRRARTTTPKSPPKRKPAKRPAPRKGR
;
A
#
# COMPACT_ATOMS: atom_id res chain seq x y z
N MET A 1 -21.17 -19.31 -4.84
CA MET A 1 -19.79 -19.15 -5.34
C MET A 1 -19.35 -17.72 -5.09
N PRO A 2 -18.17 -17.48 -4.51
CA PRO A 2 -17.63 -16.13 -4.45
C PRO A 2 -17.45 -15.58 -5.88
N ALA A 3 -17.70 -14.28 -6.06
CA ALA A 3 -17.47 -13.63 -7.35
C ALA A 3 -15.98 -13.78 -7.76
N PRO A 4 -15.69 -13.93 -9.06
CA PRO A 4 -14.30 -14.01 -9.52
C PRO A 4 -13.54 -12.74 -9.11
N LEU A 5 -12.24 -12.91 -8.85
CA LEU A 5 -11.38 -11.78 -8.55
C LEU A 5 -11.33 -10.85 -9.75
N ARG A 6 -11.57 -9.58 -9.49
CA ARG A 6 -11.58 -8.52 -10.49
C ARG A 6 -10.17 -8.02 -10.74
N ASP A 7 -9.76 -7.93 -11.99
CA ASP A 7 -8.49 -7.35 -12.38
C ASP A 7 -8.43 -5.86 -12.05
N VAL A 8 -7.22 -5.39 -11.69
CA VAL A 8 -6.98 -3.97 -11.45
C VAL A 8 -6.95 -3.23 -12.80
N PRO A 9 -7.84 -2.24 -13.00
CA PRO A 9 -7.92 -1.49 -14.25
C PRO A 9 -6.61 -0.79 -14.60
N GLN A 10 -6.27 -0.72 -15.89
CA GLN A 10 -5.01 -0.11 -16.37
C GLN A 10 -4.83 1.33 -15.88
N GLU A 11 -5.88 2.13 -15.85
CA GLU A 11 -5.82 3.51 -15.36
C GLU A 11 -5.37 3.59 -13.89
N ALA A 12 -5.76 2.63 -13.07
CA ALA A 12 -5.31 2.56 -11.68
C ALA A 12 -3.84 2.13 -11.57
N VAL A 13 -3.40 1.19 -12.42
CA VAL A 13 -1.99 0.78 -12.49
C VAL A 13 -1.11 1.95 -12.90
N GLU A 14 -1.51 2.71 -13.92
CA GLU A 14 -0.79 3.92 -14.36
C GLU A 14 -0.74 5.00 -13.27
N LEU A 15 -1.85 5.22 -12.56
CA LEU A 15 -1.89 6.15 -11.44
C LEU A 15 -0.92 5.70 -10.33
N ILE A 16 -0.91 4.43 -9.95
CA ILE A 16 0.01 3.89 -8.94
C ILE A 16 1.45 4.08 -9.39
N LYS A 17 1.77 3.73 -10.65
CA LYS A 17 3.11 3.89 -11.22
C LYS A 17 3.61 5.33 -11.17
N SER A 18 2.73 6.32 -11.42
CA SER A 18 3.10 7.74 -11.40
C SER A 18 3.54 8.22 -10.02
N PHE A 19 2.99 7.65 -8.94
CA PHE A 19 3.31 8.04 -7.56
C PHE A 19 4.38 7.17 -6.89
N GLU A 20 4.52 5.91 -7.27
CA GLU A 20 5.57 5.06 -6.68
C GLU A 20 6.97 5.38 -7.27
N GLY A 21 7.00 5.92 -8.47
CA GLY A 21 8.25 6.08 -9.21
C GLY A 21 8.88 4.73 -9.56
N ILE A 22 9.90 4.77 -10.41
CA ILE A 22 10.71 3.59 -10.70
C ILE A 22 12.15 3.89 -10.36
N VAL A 23 12.76 3.02 -9.56
CA VAL A 23 14.18 3.13 -9.20
C VAL A 23 14.92 1.99 -9.88
N ASP A 24 16.04 2.33 -10.50
CA ASP A 24 16.95 1.39 -11.12
C ASP A 24 18.21 1.25 -10.25
N GLY A 25 18.58 0.02 -9.95
CA GLY A 25 19.73 -0.30 -9.12
C GLY A 25 21.05 -0.11 -9.85
N ASP A 26 21.06 -0.18 -11.18
CA ASP A 26 22.21 0.12 -12.03
C ASP A 26 21.78 0.79 -13.35
N PRO A 27 21.71 2.12 -13.40
CA PRO A 27 21.23 2.85 -14.58
C PRO A 27 22.13 2.72 -15.82
N ARG A 28 23.26 2.00 -15.73
CA ARG A 28 24.15 1.70 -16.88
C ARG A 28 23.67 0.51 -17.69
N THR A 29 22.75 -0.29 -17.15
CA THR A 29 22.12 -1.41 -17.85
C THR A 29 20.85 -0.97 -18.59
N VAL A 30 20.40 -1.78 -19.52
CA VAL A 30 19.14 -1.52 -20.28
C VAL A 30 17.90 -1.88 -19.44
N ASN A 31 18.06 -2.84 -18.56
CA ASN A 31 16.99 -3.37 -17.71
C ASN A 31 17.01 -2.72 -16.34
N LEU A 32 15.90 -2.84 -15.63
CA LEU A 32 15.77 -2.37 -14.24
C LEU A 32 16.42 -3.38 -13.30
N ASP A 33 17.44 -2.96 -12.58
CA ASP A 33 18.16 -3.77 -11.63
C ASP A 33 17.59 -3.64 -10.21
N ALA A 34 17.80 -4.68 -9.38
CA ALA A 34 17.43 -4.65 -7.98
C ALA A 34 18.28 -3.65 -7.19
N TYR A 35 17.66 -2.94 -6.26
CA TYR A 35 18.27 -1.95 -5.37
C TYR A 35 17.88 -2.17 -3.91
N LEU A 36 18.66 -1.60 -2.98
CA LEU A 36 18.27 -1.55 -1.57
C LEU A 36 17.38 -0.33 -1.35
N ASP A 37 16.18 -0.57 -0.82
CA ASP A 37 15.30 0.50 -0.40
C ASP A 37 15.81 1.18 0.89
N PRO A 38 15.23 2.33 1.30
CA PRO A 38 15.63 3.02 2.54
C PRO A 38 15.50 2.19 3.83
N LEU A 39 14.76 1.07 3.79
CA LEU A 39 14.63 0.12 4.91
C LEU A 39 15.63 -1.05 4.82
N GLY A 40 16.54 -1.00 3.84
CA GLY A 40 17.52 -2.04 3.59
C GLY A 40 16.91 -3.33 3.01
N ILE A 41 15.76 -3.25 2.35
CA ILE A 41 15.12 -4.39 1.66
C ILE A 41 15.49 -4.33 0.17
N TRP A 42 15.93 -5.46 -0.39
CA TRP A 42 16.12 -5.59 -1.83
C TRP A 42 14.79 -5.49 -2.54
N THR A 43 14.73 -4.62 -3.52
CA THR A 43 13.51 -4.21 -4.22
C THR A 43 13.80 -4.06 -5.70
N ILE A 44 12.82 -4.30 -6.56
CA ILE A 44 12.95 -4.14 -8.02
C ILE A 44 11.70 -3.49 -8.60
N GLY A 45 11.84 -2.76 -9.72
CA GLY A 45 10.72 -2.12 -10.43
C GLY A 45 9.95 -1.13 -9.56
N TRP A 46 8.63 -1.15 -9.60
CA TRP A 46 7.75 -0.26 -8.83
C TRP A 46 7.58 -0.71 -7.36
N GLY A 47 8.69 -1.02 -6.72
CA GLY A 47 8.68 -1.30 -5.29
C GLY A 47 8.37 -2.76 -4.93
N HIS A 48 8.53 -3.71 -5.86
CA HIS A 48 8.42 -5.14 -5.56
C HIS A 48 9.55 -5.58 -4.63
N ALA A 49 9.20 -5.94 -3.40
CA ALA A 49 10.17 -6.37 -2.39
C ALA A 49 10.58 -7.82 -2.61
N LEU A 50 11.88 -8.09 -2.81
CA LEU A 50 12.40 -9.41 -3.09
C LEU A 50 12.34 -10.33 -1.87
N ARG A 51 11.92 -11.56 -2.11
CA ARG A 51 11.81 -12.61 -1.08
C ARG A 51 12.50 -13.88 -1.54
N PHE A 52 13.07 -14.59 -0.58
CA PHE A 52 13.60 -15.93 -0.79
C PHE A 52 13.26 -16.80 0.43
N ARG A 53 12.75 -18.00 0.21
CA ARG A 53 12.30 -18.91 1.28
C ARG A 53 11.43 -18.19 2.33
N ASN A 54 10.43 -17.48 1.88
CA ASN A 54 9.44 -16.75 2.70
C ASN A 54 9.96 -15.56 3.53
N ARG A 55 11.23 -15.15 3.40
CA ARG A 55 11.78 -13.96 4.06
C ARG A 55 12.13 -12.87 3.06
N PHE A 56 12.06 -11.62 3.46
CA PHE A 56 12.59 -10.51 2.67
C PHE A 56 14.12 -10.55 2.62
N LEU A 57 14.68 -10.28 1.44
CA LEU A 57 16.11 -10.10 1.26
C LEU A 57 16.53 -8.75 1.80
N ARG A 58 17.64 -8.72 2.58
CA ARG A 58 18.07 -7.50 3.29
C ARG A 58 19.58 -7.30 3.23
N GLY A 59 19.98 -6.01 3.17
CA GLY A 59 21.36 -5.59 3.34
C GLY A 59 22.35 -6.24 2.38
N ALA A 60 23.64 -6.10 2.67
CA ALA A 60 24.72 -6.59 1.82
C ALA A 60 24.79 -8.12 1.75
N ALA A 61 24.40 -8.82 2.82
CA ALA A 61 24.48 -10.28 2.90
C ALA A 61 23.59 -10.97 1.84
N ASP A 62 22.45 -10.39 1.49
CA ASP A 62 21.52 -10.97 0.54
C ASP A 62 21.75 -10.48 -0.91
N ARG A 63 22.78 -9.65 -1.18
CA ARG A 63 23.05 -9.11 -2.53
C ARG A 63 23.17 -10.20 -3.60
N GLY A 64 23.90 -11.28 -3.29
CA GLY A 64 24.09 -12.38 -4.22
C GLY A 64 22.77 -13.05 -4.61
N ILE A 65 21.90 -13.29 -3.63
CA ILE A 65 20.59 -13.90 -3.85
C ILE A 65 19.69 -12.93 -4.64
N ALA A 66 19.67 -11.65 -4.29
CA ALA A 66 18.86 -10.65 -4.98
C ALA A 66 19.21 -10.54 -6.47
N ARG A 67 20.51 -10.56 -6.81
CA ARG A 67 20.98 -10.58 -8.20
C ARG A 67 20.67 -11.89 -8.91
N ALA A 68 20.75 -13.02 -8.22
CA ALA A 68 20.47 -14.32 -8.80
C ALA A 68 18.99 -14.56 -9.10
N LEU A 69 18.08 -13.87 -8.40
CA LEU A 69 16.63 -13.94 -8.69
C LEU A 69 16.27 -13.29 -10.04
N TYR A 70 16.98 -12.23 -10.41
CA TYR A 70 16.76 -11.49 -11.66
C TYR A 70 18.10 -11.19 -12.33
N PRO A 71 18.78 -12.22 -12.89
CA PRO A 71 20.06 -12.02 -13.54
C PRO A 71 19.88 -11.15 -14.80
N GLY A 72 20.59 -10.01 -14.84
CA GLY A 72 20.44 -9.04 -15.93
C GLY A 72 19.22 -8.13 -15.82
N GLY A 73 18.62 -8.04 -14.63
CA GLY A 73 17.48 -7.15 -14.35
C GLY A 73 16.17 -7.59 -14.98
N ILE A 74 15.18 -6.69 -14.98
CA ILE A 74 13.86 -6.90 -15.58
C ILE A 74 13.47 -5.76 -16.51
N THR A 75 12.71 -6.07 -17.53
CA THR A 75 12.10 -5.07 -18.42
C THR A 75 10.98 -4.30 -17.67
N ARG A 76 10.59 -3.14 -18.21
CA ARG A 76 9.44 -2.38 -17.66
C ARG A 76 8.14 -3.20 -17.69
N ALA A 77 7.94 -4.03 -18.71
CA ALA A 77 6.77 -4.90 -18.80
C ALA A 77 6.76 -5.97 -17.68
N GLN A 78 7.91 -6.58 -17.40
CA GLN A 78 8.05 -7.52 -16.29
C GLN A 78 7.87 -6.82 -14.92
N ALA A 79 8.37 -5.60 -14.76
CA ALA A 79 8.13 -4.80 -13.56
C ALA A 79 6.63 -4.50 -13.37
N GLU A 80 5.89 -4.19 -14.45
CA GLU A 80 4.43 -4.01 -14.36
C GLU A 80 3.72 -5.31 -13.99
N ALA A 81 4.14 -6.45 -14.52
CA ALA A 81 3.58 -7.74 -14.14
C ALA A 81 3.79 -8.04 -12.64
N LEU A 82 4.97 -7.71 -12.08
CA LEU A 82 5.23 -7.82 -10.65
C LEU A 82 4.33 -6.88 -9.82
N LEU A 83 4.17 -5.62 -10.26
CA LEU A 83 3.26 -4.68 -9.61
C LEU A 83 1.83 -5.20 -9.61
N ARG A 84 1.34 -5.73 -10.75
CA ARG A 84 -0.01 -6.33 -10.83
C ARG A 84 -0.16 -7.50 -9.87
N GLY A 85 0.86 -8.36 -9.75
CA GLY A 85 0.90 -9.42 -8.75
C GLY A 85 0.79 -8.90 -7.32
N ASP A 86 1.53 -7.84 -6.98
CA ASP A 86 1.46 -7.19 -5.67
C ASP A 86 0.09 -6.56 -5.39
N LEU A 87 -0.64 -6.15 -6.42
CA LEU A 87 -1.97 -5.55 -6.30
C LEU A 87 -3.11 -6.55 -6.10
N VAL A 88 -2.90 -7.84 -6.36
CA VAL A 88 -3.94 -8.89 -6.26
C VAL A 88 -4.59 -8.91 -4.87
N ASP A 89 -3.79 -8.90 -3.81
CA ASP A 89 -4.31 -8.93 -2.45
C ASP A 89 -5.11 -7.66 -2.11
N PHE A 90 -4.67 -6.49 -2.60
CA PHE A 90 -5.40 -5.24 -2.40
C PHE A 90 -6.73 -5.25 -3.15
N ALA A 91 -6.75 -5.73 -4.40
CA ALA A 91 -7.95 -5.88 -5.21
C ALA A 91 -8.97 -6.80 -4.54
N SER A 92 -8.52 -7.98 -4.06
CA SER A 92 -9.35 -8.93 -3.33
C SER A 92 -9.98 -8.31 -2.07
N ASN A 93 -9.18 -7.59 -1.28
CA ASN A 93 -9.67 -6.94 -0.08
C ASN A 93 -10.65 -5.80 -0.39
N VAL A 94 -10.38 -4.98 -1.41
CA VAL A 94 -11.32 -3.92 -1.84
C VAL A 94 -12.63 -4.53 -2.29
N GLN A 95 -12.60 -5.62 -3.07
CA GLN A 95 -13.79 -6.33 -3.53
C GLN A 95 -14.61 -6.89 -2.36
N ALA A 96 -13.95 -7.42 -1.33
CA ALA A 96 -14.62 -7.94 -0.13
C ALA A 96 -15.21 -6.83 0.77
N LEU A 97 -14.57 -5.68 0.85
CA LEU A 97 -14.99 -4.55 1.70
C LEU A 97 -16.12 -3.73 1.09
N ALA A 98 -16.18 -3.63 -0.24
CA ALA A 98 -17.24 -2.88 -0.93
C ALA A 98 -18.54 -3.68 -0.96
N LYS A 99 -19.59 -3.11 -0.38
CA LYS A 99 -20.96 -3.70 -0.33
C LYS A 99 -21.87 -3.18 -1.44
N VAL A 100 -21.30 -2.43 -2.38
CA VAL A 100 -22.01 -1.82 -3.51
C VAL A 100 -21.28 -2.14 -4.80
N ALA A 101 -22.00 -2.12 -5.92
CA ALA A 101 -21.39 -2.24 -7.24
C ALA A 101 -20.47 -1.04 -7.50
N LEU A 102 -19.27 -1.31 -8.02
CA LEU A 102 -18.27 -0.30 -8.35
C LEU A 102 -18.01 -0.29 -9.85
N SER A 103 -17.88 0.91 -10.43
CA SER A 103 -17.27 1.05 -11.76
C SER A 103 -15.78 0.67 -11.70
N ASP A 104 -15.14 0.48 -12.87
CA ASP A 104 -13.69 0.23 -12.96
C ASP A 104 -12.89 1.39 -12.36
N ALA A 105 -13.31 2.62 -12.61
CA ALA A 105 -12.69 3.82 -12.08
C ALA A 105 -12.77 3.88 -10.54
N GLN A 106 -13.93 3.59 -9.97
CA GLN A 106 -14.12 3.55 -8.52
C GLN A 106 -13.30 2.44 -7.87
N PHE A 107 -13.35 1.23 -8.45
CA PHE A 107 -12.57 0.09 -7.97
C PHE A 107 -11.07 0.38 -8.01
N GLY A 108 -10.58 0.87 -9.15
CA GLY A 108 -9.17 1.20 -9.33
C GLY A 108 -8.67 2.28 -8.36
N ALA A 109 -9.47 3.34 -8.14
CA ALA A 109 -9.13 4.39 -7.17
C ALA A 109 -9.03 3.85 -5.73
N LEU A 110 -9.94 2.95 -5.34
CA LEU A 110 -9.91 2.31 -4.02
C LEU A 110 -8.72 1.36 -3.88
N VAL A 111 -8.33 0.63 -4.94
CA VAL A 111 -7.12 -0.20 -4.93
C VAL A 111 -5.88 0.65 -4.78
N SER A 112 -5.75 1.76 -5.53
CA SER A 112 -4.64 2.72 -5.36
C SER A 112 -4.58 3.26 -3.94
N PHE A 113 -5.71 3.66 -3.39
CA PHE A 113 -5.79 4.16 -2.02
C PHE A 113 -5.36 3.10 -1.01
N ALA A 114 -5.94 1.88 -1.09
CA ALA A 114 -5.58 0.78 -0.20
C ALA A 114 -4.09 0.38 -0.30
N PHE A 115 -3.53 0.40 -1.51
CA PHE A 115 -2.11 0.15 -1.74
C PHE A 115 -1.23 1.14 -1.02
N ASN A 116 -1.64 2.42 -0.97
CA ASN A 116 -0.89 3.48 -0.31
C ASN A 116 -1.06 3.49 1.22
N VAL A 117 -2.31 3.51 1.72
CA VAL A 117 -2.57 3.67 3.17
C VAL A 117 -2.69 2.35 3.92
N GLY A 118 -2.87 1.24 3.22
CA GLY A 118 -3.12 -0.08 3.77
C GLY A 118 -4.61 -0.45 3.83
N VAL A 119 -4.89 -1.75 3.68
CA VAL A 119 -6.27 -2.30 3.71
C VAL A 119 -6.98 -2.01 5.03
N ALA A 120 -6.27 -2.14 6.16
CA ALA A 120 -6.85 -1.88 7.48
C ALA A 120 -7.31 -0.43 7.64
N ALA A 121 -6.56 0.52 7.09
CA ALA A 121 -6.92 1.94 7.11
C ALA A 121 -8.15 2.20 6.23
N LEU A 122 -8.23 1.61 5.04
CA LEU A 122 -9.42 1.67 4.20
C LEU A 122 -10.64 1.09 4.93
N ALA A 123 -10.51 -0.10 5.53
CA ALA A 123 -11.61 -0.79 6.22
C ALA A 123 -12.25 0.06 7.34
N GLN A 124 -11.45 0.87 8.02
CA GLN A 124 -11.89 1.74 9.12
C GLN A 124 -12.24 3.16 8.67
N SER A 125 -12.12 3.47 7.37
CA SER A 125 -12.25 4.83 6.86
C SER A 125 -13.71 5.30 6.77
N THR A 126 -13.90 6.60 6.92
CA THR A 126 -15.18 7.26 6.58
C THR A 126 -15.46 7.16 5.07
N LEU A 127 -14.41 7.08 4.24
CA LEU A 127 -14.52 6.85 2.81
C LEU A 127 -15.33 5.56 2.52
N LEU A 128 -14.89 4.44 3.07
CA LEU A 128 -15.56 3.15 2.85
C LEU A 128 -16.98 3.13 3.45
N ARG A 129 -17.17 3.74 4.61
CA ARG A 129 -18.51 3.84 5.24
C ARG A 129 -19.49 4.61 4.35
N LYS A 130 -19.08 5.78 3.78
CA LYS A 130 -19.88 6.56 2.85
C LYS A 130 -20.16 5.81 1.55
N LEU A 131 -19.12 5.18 0.98
CA LEU A 131 -19.26 4.32 -0.20
C LEU A 131 -20.35 3.25 -0.01
N ASN A 132 -20.28 2.51 1.09
CA ASN A 132 -21.20 1.42 1.39
C ASN A 132 -22.61 1.93 1.73
N ALA A 133 -22.76 3.21 2.09
CA ALA A 133 -24.04 3.91 2.21
C ALA A 133 -24.53 4.50 0.86
N ARG A 134 -23.84 4.24 -0.27
CA ARG A 134 -24.09 4.79 -1.60
C ARG A 134 -23.92 6.31 -1.70
N ASP A 135 -23.24 6.93 -0.72
CA ASP A 135 -22.83 8.33 -0.79
C ASP A 135 -21.50 8.42 -1.58
N PHE A 136 -21.57 8.25 -2.90
CA PHE A 136 -20.37 8.24 -3.77
C PHE A 136 -19.68 9.60 -3.80
N ALA A 137 -20.43 10.71 -3.80
CA ALA A 137 -19.85 12.05 -3.78
C ALA A 137 -19.12 12.31 -2.47
N GLY A 138 -19.76 12.02 -1.35
CA GLY A 138 -19.13 12.15 -0.05
C GLY A 138 -17.97 11.18 0.17
N ALA A 139 -17.99 9.99 -0.44
CA ALA A 139 -16.85 9.07 -0.44
C ALA A 139 -15.66 9.65 -1.24
N ALA A 140 -15.92 10.24 -2.41
CA ALA A 140 -14.90 10.91 -3.22
C ALA A 140 -14.20 12.02 -2.44
N ASP A 141 -14.93 12.85 -1.69
CA ASP A 141 -14.34 13.93 -0.90
C ASP A 141 -13.47 13.43 0.26
N GLN A 142 -13.71 12.21 0.73
CA GLN A 142 -12.91 11.59 1.80
C GLN A 142 -11.50 11.21 1.37
N PHE A 143 -11.20 11.09 0.08
CA PHE A 143 -9.80 10.92 -0.34
C PHE A 143 -8.95 12.09 0.15
N LEU A 144 -9.43 13.33 0.01
CA LEU A 144 -8.67 14.55 0.28
C LEU A 144 -8.19 14.70 1.72
N VAL A 145 -8.86 14.08 2.70
CA VAL A 145 -8.47 14.18 4.12
C VAL A 145 -7.27 13.29 4.48
N TRP A 146 -6.84 12.42 3.56
CA TRP A 146 -5.71 11.48 3.77
C TRP A 146 -4.39 12.01 3.20
N ASN A 147 -4.17 13.32 3.31
CA ASN A 147 -2.99 14.01 2.78
C ASN A 147 -1.94 14.34 3.83
N LYS A 148 -2.09 13.85 5.08
CA LYS A 148 -1.21 14.21 6.20
C LYS A 148 -0.21 13.10 6.52
N GLY A 149 1.01 13.53 6.89
CA GLY A 149 2.06 12.67 7.41
C GLY A 149 2.80 13.34 8.57
N ARG A 150 3.65 12.58 9.27
CA ARG A 150 4.45 13.13 10.37
C ARG A 150 5.78 13.63 9.84
N LYS A 151 6.08 14.92 10.12
CA LYS A 151 7.39 15.54 9.90
C LYS A 151 7.88 16.04 11.27
N ASN A 152 9.03 15.57 11.72
CA ASN A 152 9.59 15.91 13.04
C ASN A 152 8.59 15.72 14.19
N GLY A 153 7.80 14.64 14.13
CA GLY A 153 6.77 14.34 15.14
C GLY A 153 5.44 15.07 14.96
N VAL A 154 5.38 16.15 14.18
CA VAL A 154 4.17 16.95 13.92
C VAL A 154 3.41 16.40 12.71
N LEU A 155 2.08 16.38 12.81
CA LEU A 155 1.20 15.99 11.70
C LEU A 155 1.02 17.18 10.76
N VAL A 156 1.53 17.07 9.54
CA VAL A 156 1.48 18.13 8.52
C VAL A 156 0.91 17.59 7.20
N GLU A 157 0.39 18.47 6.37
CA GLU A 157 0.01 18.12 5.01
C GLU A 157 1.27 17.92 4.16
N LEU A 158 1.28 16.84 3.37
CA LEU A 158 2.36 16.51 2.46
C LEU A 158 1.90 16.71 1.02
N ALA A 159 2.63 17.55 0.30
CA ALA A 159 2.34 17.92 -1.08
C ALA A 159 2.16 16.69 -1.99
N GLY A 160 3.04 15.70 -1.89
CA GLY A 160 2.94 14.45 -2.64
C GLY A 160 1.66 13.66 -2.32
N LEU A 161 1.25 13.61 -1.05
CA LEU A 161 0.01 12.96 -0.66
C LEU A 161 -1.21 13.76 -1.15
N THR A 162 -1.16 15.09 -1.08
CA THR A 162 -2.24 15.95 -1.59
C THR A 162 -2.46 15.71 -3.10
N ARG A 163 -1.39 15.67 -3.90
CA ARG A 163 -1.47 15.35 -5.33
C ARG A 163 -2.07 13.97 -5.57
N ARG A 164 -1.60 12.96 -4.84
CA ARG A 164 -2.09 11.58 -4.95
C ARG A 164 -3.58 11.48 -4.63
N ARG A 165 -4.03 12.09 -3.55
CA ARG A 165 -5.45 12.09 -3.15
C ARG A 165 -6.34 12.78 -4.18
N ARG A 166 -5.88 13.88 -4.78
CA ARG A 166 -6.61 14.56 -5.89
C ARG A 166 -6.74 13.65 -7.11
N ALA A 167 -5.66 12.97 -7.49
CA ALA A 167 -5.67 12.04 -8.62
C ALA A 167 -6.60 10.84 -8.35
N GLU A 168 -6.52 10.23 -7.17
CA GLU A 168 -7.39 9.12 -6.77
C GLU A 168 -8.88 9.55 -6.72
N ARG A 169 -9.17 10.74 -6.19
CA ARG A 169 -10.52 11.31 -6.22
C ARG A 169 -11.02 11.52 -7.65
N ALA A 170 -10.18 12.07 -8.53
CA ALA A 170 -10.53 12.30 -9.92
C ALA A 170 -10.83 10.98 -10.64
N LEU A 171 -9.97 9.97 -10.47
CA LEU A 171 -10.21 8.64 -11.03
C LEU A 171 -11.52 8.04 -10.49
N PHE A 172 -11.78 8.14 -9.18
CA PHE A 172 -13.01 7.66 -8.56
C PHE A 172 -14.28 8.27 -9.17
N LEU A 173 -14.21 9.54 -9.55
CA LEU A 173 -15.30 10.28 -10.20
C LEU A 173 -15.35 10.06 -11.72
N GLY A 174 -14.50 9.23 -12.30
CA GLY A 174 -14.40 9.02 -13.74
C GLY A 174 -13.81 10.19 -14.52
N ALA A 175 -13.09 11.08 -13.84
CA ALA A 175 -12.41 12.22 -14.44
C ALA A 175 -10.93 11.91 -14.76
N ASP A 176 -10.30 12.73 -15.59
CA ASP A 176 -8.89 12.61 -15.95
C ASP A 176 -7.99 12.92 -14.72
N TRP A 177 -7.49 11.87 -14.08
CA TRP A 177 -6.66 11.96 -12.92
C TRP A 177 -5.30 12.63 -13.20
N ARG A 178 -4.77 12.55 -14.44
CA ARG A 178 -3.51 13.17 -14.85
C ARG A 178 -3.61 14.70 -14.81
N LYS A 179 -4.78 15.26 -15.14
CA LYS A 179 -5.04 16.70 -14.99
C LYS A 179 -5.10 17.09 -13.51
N ALA A 180 -5.77 16.29 -12.69
CA ALA A 180 -5.89 16.55 -11.26
C ALA A 180 -4.53 16.46 -10.53
N GLU A 181 -3.65 15.52 -10.93
CA GLU A 181 -2.29 15.40 -10.42
C GLU A 181 -1.45 16.67 -10.69
N ARG A 182 -1.56 17.26 -11.89
CA ARG A 182 -0.75 18.39 -12.33
C ARG A 182 -1.23 19.74 -11.82
N GLN A 183 -2.39 19.82 -11.17
CA GLN A 183 -2.88 21.09 -10.64
C GLN A 183 -1.89 21.66 -9.62
N PRO A 184 -1.46 22.94 -9.81
CA PRO A 184 -0.49 23.55 -8.90
C PRO A 184 -1.09 23.67 -7.51
N GLU A 185 -0.25 23.38 -6.51
CA GLU A 185 -0.60 23.59 -5.11
C GLU A 185 -0.57 25.08 -4.83
N ARG A 186 -1.73 25.66 -4.56
CA ARG A 186 -1.78 27.04 -4.06
C ARG A 186 -1.27 27.02 -2.61
N GLY A 187 0.00 27.39 -2.42
CA GLY A 187 0.53 27.75 -1.10
C GLY A 187 1.24 26.66 -0.27
N ILE A 188 1.70 25.54 -0.85
CA ILE A 188 2.51 24.56 -0.12
C ILE A 188 3.91 24.51 -0.73
N GLU A 189 4.93 24.70 0.12
CA GLU A 189 6.34 24.62 -0.27
C GLU A 189 6.68 23.23 -0.85
N ARG A 190 7.50 23.22 -1.91
CA ARG A 190 7.95 21.99 -2.59
C ARG A 190 8.78 21.15 -1.64
N GLU A 191 8.22 20.09 -1.12
CA GLU A 191 8.99 19.06 -0.41
C GLU A 191 9.28 17.89 -1.36
N VAL A 192 10.55 17.48 -1.37
CA VAL A 192 11.06 16.34 -2.15
C VAL A 192 10.28 15.08 -1.76
N ALA A 193 9.80 14.35 -2.75
CA ALA A 193 9.04 13.11 -2.55
C ALA A 193 9.82 12.10 -1.70
N MET A 194 9.38 11.91 -0.45
CA MET A 194 9.85 10.80 0.37
C MET A 194 9.10 9.52 -0.04
N PRO A 195 9.76 8.38 -0.17
CA PRO A 195 9.08 7.14 -0.55
C PRO A 195 8.06 6.70 0.50
N VAL A 196 6.88 6.39 0.05
CA VAL A 196 5.62 6.11 0.76
C VAL A 196 5.66 4.92 1.75
N ARG A 197 6.83 4.31 1.99
CA ARG A 197 6.95 3.04 2.76
C ARG A 197 6.80 3.15 4.27
N GLU A 198 6.82 4.34 4.85
CA GLU A 198 6.72 4.47 6.31
C GLU A 198 5.31 4.17 6.85
N VAL A 199 4.28 4.38 6.03
CA VAL A 199 2.89 4.12 6.41
C VAL A 199 2.58 2.61 6.42
N LYS A 200 3.19 1.82 5.53
CA LYS A 200 3.01 0.35 5.47
C LYS A 200 3.60 -0.39 6.69
N ARG A 201 4.52 0.24 7.43
CA ARG A 201 5.18 -0.36 8.61
C ARG A 201 4.27 -0.50 9.82
N ARG A 202 3.27 0.38 10.00
CA ARG A 202 2.35 0.34 11.16
C ARG A 202 1.29 -0.75 11.08
N ALA A 203 0.87 -1.15 9.89
CA ALA A 203 -0.14 -2.19 9.73
C ALA A 203 0.40 -3.62 9.98
N ARG A 204 1.73 -3.81 10.06
CA ARG A 204 2.37 -5.13 10.20
C ARG A 204 2.88 -5.44 11.60
N THR A 205 2.82 -4.54 12.58
CA THR A 205 3.37 -4.76 13.93
C THR A 205 2.33 -4.99 15.03
N THR A 206 1.05 -5.08 14.72
CA THR A 206 0.07 -5.56 15.69
C THR A 206 -0.06 -7.07 15.62
N THR A 207 0.96 -7.76 16.11
CA THR A 207 0.77 -9.14 16.59
C THR A 207 -0.21 -9.07 17.76
N PRO A 208 -1.28 -9.89 17.81
CA PRO A 208 -2.15 -9.90 18.97
C PRO A 208 -1.34 -10.32 20.19
N LYS A 209 -1.35 -9.49 21.23
CA LYS A 209 -0.81 -9.84 22.54
C LYS A 209 -1.46 -11.14 22.99
N SER A 210 -0.65 -12.18 23.22
CA SER A 210 -1.11 -13.44 23.81
C SER A 210 -1.88 -13.15 25.11
N PRO A 211 -2.99 -13.87 25.39
CA PRO A 211 -3.73 -13.69 26.62
C PRO A 211 -2.86 -14.00 27.85
N PRO A 212 -3.05 -13.32 28.98
CA PRO A 212 -2.25 -13.52 30.17
C PRO A 212 -2.40 -14.98 30.67
N LYS A 213 -1.27 -15.63 30.95
CA LYS A 213 -1.22 -16.96 31.53
C LYS A 213 -1.97 -16.94 32.87
N ARG A 214 -3.05 -17.73 32.97
CA ARG A 214 -3.75 -17.98 34.25
C ARG A 214 -2.78 -18.62 35.24
N LYS A 215 -2.66 -18.02 36.42
CA LYS A 215 -1.93 -18.63 37.55
C LYS A 215 -2.62 -19.97 37.93
N PRO A 216 -1.87 -21.01 38.23
CA PRO A 216 -2.46 -22.28 38.68
C PRO A 216 -3.14 -22.10 40.03
N ALA A 217 -4.36 -22.62 40.15
CA ALA A 217 -5.13 -22.63 41.37
C ALA A 217 -4.38 -23.46 42.45
N LYS A 218 -4.29 -22.91 43.67
CA LYS A 218 -3.74 -23.61 44.84
C LYS A 218 -4.60 -24.84 45.14
N ARG A 219 -3.97 -26.03 45.23
CA ARG A 219 -4.59 -27.25 45.70
C ARG A 219 -5.04 -27.10 47.17
N PRO A 220 -6.22 -27.53 47.55
CA PRO A 220 -6.62 -27.59 48.97
C PRO A 220 -5.83 -28.67 49.71
N ALA A 221 -5.50 -28.37 50.98
CA ALA A 221 -4.78 -29.23 51.87
C ALA A 221 -5.64 -30.49 52.28
N PRO A 222 -5.03 -31.63 52.58
CA PRO A 222 -5.75 -32.83 52.95
C PRO A 222 -6.38 -32.69 54.35
N ARG A 223 -7.66 -33.05 54.47
CA ARG A 223 -8.38 -33.19 55.76
C ARG A 223 -7.79 -34.37 56.54
N LYS A 224 -7.34 -34.11 57.79
CA LYS A 224 -7.01 -35.14 58.75
C LYS A 224 -8.32 -35.81 59.22
N GLY A 225 -8.34 -37.13 59.10
CA GLY A 225 -9.44 -37.93 59.60
C GLY A 225 -9.41 -38.07 61.15
N ARG A 226 -10.61 -38.26 61.62
CA ARG A 226 -10.87 -39.04 62.87
C ARG A 226 -11.58 -40.31 62.46
#